data_6d2e02a447dc8dbad1503f79363f4e14
#
_entry.id   6d2e02a447dc8dbad1503f79363f4e14
#
_cell.length_a   1.000
_cell.length_b   1.000
_cell.length_c   1.000
_cell.angle_alpha   90.00
_cell.angle_beta   90.00
_cell.angle_gamma   90.00
#
_symmetry.space_group_name_H-M   'P 1'
#
loop_
_entity.id
_entity.type
_entity.pdbx_description
1 polymer ?
#
loop_
_entity_poly.entity_id
_entity_poly.type
_entity_poly.pdbx_seq_one_letter_code
_entity_poly.pdbx_strand_id
1 'polypeptide(L)'
;MTQGTGTGLPTNAAGIPNGQFAGRLIEFSDVELDRKYPRGVYLNFHGYPDFSVYARQAAQIADPPAELSVDEVRVTDVIAANLLASGTGDPLYQQGRPPTATPEGWTWTHEARSRRLFLVPAELNGSFRHHGGVATLQLDRSKTGLWHEGMLDPVAFERSGSVPEDAMLQLESQLGFQLPVSYRRFLAGTDGGRPLSPAVNLQCGFVADGWLFGVRRSDPHQELVYANQALFDRFTEEFLAVGYVRGGMLVLKIRGSDVGSVWYFDDDDVRDRDSRDAASVCNELLIRIGNDFDDFARHLVALPQQIQEISEAAVQQGFASLVTDVEYLGSALPPHLAFRRH
;
A
#
# COMPACT_ATOMS: atom_id res chain seq x y z
N MET A 1 -44.17 17.91 -4.87
CA MET A 1 -43.82 16.66 -4.18
C MET A 1 -43.46 15.63 -5.24
N THR A 2 -42.21 15.50 -5.55
CA THR A 2 -41.68 14.44 -6.41
C THR A 2 -40.94 13.48 -5.52
N GLN A 3 -41.54 12.30 -5.34
CA GLN A 3 -40.89 11.18 -4.64
C GLN A 3 -39.67 10.76 -5.46
N GLY A 4 -38.49 10.99 -4.91
CA GLY A 4 -37.25 10.37 -5.41
C GLY A 4 -37.33 8.86 -5.14
N THR A 5 -37.39 8.09 -6.20
CA THR A 5 -37.21 6.63 -6.14
C THR A 5 -35.79 6.36 -5.66
N GLY A 6 -35.67 6.00 -4.39
CA GLY A 6 -34.44 5.50 -3.83
C GLY A 6 -34.04 4.22 -4.56
N THR A 7 -33.04 4.31 -5.41
CA THR A 7 -32.34 3.13 -5.90
C THR A 7 -31.62 2.51 -4.72
N GLY A 8 -32.18 1.43 -4.17
CA GLY A 8 -31.54 0.66 -3.10
C GLY A 8 -30.12 0.30 -3.53
N LEU A 9 -29.16 0.43 -2.61
CA LEU A 9 -27.80 -0.03 -2.81
C LEU A 9 -27.82 -1.48 -3.32
N PRO A 10 -26.95 -1.82 -4.29
CA PRO A 10 -26.79 -3.21 -4.68
C PRO A 10 -26.47 -4.02 -3.42
N THR A 11 -27.23 -5.10 -3.19
CA THR A 11 -27.10 -5.95 -2.00
C THR A 11 -25.68 -6.46 -1.75
N ASN A 12 -24.81 -6.40 -2.75
CA ASN A 12 -23.42 -6.86 -2.70
C ASN A 12 -22.41 -5.82 -2.17
N ALA A 13 -22.82 -4.55 -2.04
CA ALA A 13 -21.95 -3.48 -1.54
C ALA A 13 -22.13 -3.20 -0.04
N ALA A 14 -23.14 -3.84 0.58
CA ALA A 14 -23.42 -3.64 2.00
C ALA A 14 -22.28 -4.18 2.87
N GLY A 15 -21.77 -3.34 3.75
CA GLY A 15 -20.77 -3.71 4.75
C GLY A 15 -19.31 -3.74 4.30
N ILE A 16 -18.99 -3.33 3.06
CA ILE A 16 -17.60 -3.07 2.65
C ILE A 16 -17.27 -1.58 2.82
N PRO A 17 -15.98 -1.22 3.00
CA PRO A 17 -15.59 0.20 3.06
C PRO A 17 -16.07 0.97 1.83
N ASN A 18 -16.67 2.14 2.05
CA ASN A 18 -17.27 2.98 1.01
C ASN A 18 -18.40 2.34 0.19
N GLY A 19 -18.90 1.17 0.54
CA GLY A 19 -19.96 0.47 -0.18
C GLY A 19 -21.26 1.28 -0.33
N GLN A 20 -21.54 2.16 0.61
CA GLN A 20 -22.67 3.11 0.56
C GLN A 20 -22.61 4.08 -0.62
N PHE A 21 -21.45 4.28 -1.20
CA PHE A 21 -21.24 5.14 -2.38
C PHE A 21 -21.13 4.35 -3.69
N ALA A 22 -21.46 3.06 -3.68
CA ALA A 22 -21.42 2.22 -4.88
C ALA A 22 -22.16 2.87 -6.07
N GLY A 23 -21.55 2.85 -7.25
CA GLY A 23 -22.04 3.49 -8.45
C GLY A 23 -21.84 5.00 -8.50
N ARG A 24 -21.05 5.58 -7.60
CA ARG A 24 -20.79 7.03 -7.54
C ARG A 24 -19.33 7.35 -7.79
N LEU A 25 -19.09 8.56 -8.26
CA LEU A 25 -17.79 9.20 -8.28
C LEU A 25 -17.56 9.87 -6.92
N ILE A 26 -16.40 9.62 -6.31
CA ILE A 26 -15.98 10.22 -5.04
C ILE A 26 -14.86 11.20 -5.34
N GLU A 27 -15.05 12.46 -4.95
CA GLU A 27 -14.04 13.51 -4.99
C GLU A 27 -13.25 13.52 -3.68
N PHE A 28 -12.01 13.98 -3.72
CA PHE A 28 -11.17 14.05 -2.53
C PHE A 28 -11.45 15.31 -1.74
N SER A 29 -11.56 15.17 -0.42
CA SER A 29 -11.64 16.33 0.49
C SER A 29 -10.27 16.92 0.79
N ASP A 30 -9.19 16.16 0.63
CA ASP A 30 -7.82 16.64 0.73
C ASP A 30 -7.46 17.46 -0.51
N VAL A 31 -7.00 18.70 -0.28
CA VAL A 31 -6.75 19.68 -1.35
C VAL A 31 -5.64 19.22 -2.32
N GLU A 32 -4.60 18.55 -1.83
CA GLU A 32 -3.52 18.09 -2.68
C GLU A 32 -3.92 16.85 -3.47
N LEU A 33 -4.69 15.93 -2.88
CA LEU A 33 -5.25 14.78 -3.60
C LEU A 33 -6.22 15.24 -4.67
N ASP A 34 -7.13 16.17 -4.36
CA ASP A 34 -8.07 16.72 -5.34
C ASP A 34 -7.35 17.42 -6.50
N ARG A 35 -6.29 18.18 -6.20
CA ARG A 35 -5.45 18.81 -7.21
C ARG A 35 -4.70 17.79 -8.08
N LYS A 36 -4.21 16.69 -7.49
CA LYS A 36 -3.48 15.62 -8.21
C LYS A 36 -4.45 14.73 -9.00
N TYR A 37 -5.62 14.46 -8.45
CA TYR A 37 -6.60 13.48 -8.96
C TYR A 37 -7.99 14.11 -9.17
N PRO A 38 -8.11 15.15 -10.03
CA PRO A 38 -9.32 15.98 -10.14
C PRO A 38 -10.52 15.23 -10.73
N ARG A 39 -10.35 14.00 -11.18
CA ARG A 39 -11.46 13.15 -11.65
C ARG A 39 -12.04 12.28 -10.55
N GLY A 40 -11.53 12.39 -9.31
CA GLY A 40 -11.95 11.53 -8.21
C GLY A 40 -11.77 10.04 -8.48
N VAL A 41 -12.40 9.19 -7.68
CA VAL A 41 -12.39 7.74 -7.82
C VAL A 41 -13.82 7.24 -8.00
N TYR A 42 -14.07 6.51 -9.09
CA TYR A 42 -15.36 5.87 -9.30
C TYR A 42 -15.45 4.59 -8.48
N LEU A 43 -16.51 4.44 -7.71
CA LEU A 43 -16.86 3.19 -7.05
C LEU A 43 -17.78 2.38 -7.96
N ASN A 44 -17.36 1.19 -8.35
CA ASN A 44 -18.19 0.32 -9.17
C ASN A 44 -19.46 -0.11 -8.42
N PHE A 45 -20.39 -0.78 -9.08
CA PHE A 45 -21.68 -1.18 -8.47
C PHE A 45 -21.54 -2.20 -7.32
N HIS A 46 -20.35 -2.74 -7.10
CA HIS A 46 -20.04 -3.58 -5.96
C HIS A 46 -19.35 -2.81 -4.81
N GLY A 47 -19.10 -1.50 -4.99
CA GLY A 47 -18.49 -0.62 -3.99
C GLY A 47 -16.96 -0.67 -3.95
N TYR A 48 -16.31 -1.26 -4.97
CA TYR A 48 -14.86 -1.25 -5.08
C TYR A 48 -14.36 -0.08 -5.92
N PRO A 49 -13.24 0.56 -5.55
CA PRO A 49 -12.68 1.66 -6.31
C PRO A 49 -12.12 1.19 -7.65
N ASP A 50 -12.35 2.00 -8.67
CA ASP A 50 -11.75 1.85 -9.98
C ASP A 50 -10.63 2.89 -10.13
N PHE A 51 -9.40 2.44 -9.99
CA PHE A 51 -8.21 3.25 -10.15
C PHE A 51 -7.65 3.25 -11.58
N SER A 52 -8.29 2.57 -12.53
CA SER A 52 -7.78 2.37 -13.90
C SER A 52 -7.47 3.68 -14.62
N VAL A 53 -8.25 4.74 -14.36
CA VAL A 53 -8.04 6.08 -14.96
C VAL A 53 -6.73 6.75 -14.53
N TYR A 54 -6.13 6.31 -13.44
CA TYR A 54 -4.84 6.78 -12.91
C TYR A 54 -3.72 5.75 -13.08
N ALA A 55 -4.05 4.60 -13.67
CA ALA A 55 -3.06 3.55 -13.88
C ALA A 55 -2.05 3.95 -14.96
N ARG A 56 -0.77 3.79 -14.64
CA ARG A 56 0.32 3.95 -15.61
C ARG A 56 0.49 2.72 -16.48
N GLN A 57 0.33 1.55 -15.86
CA GLN A 57 0.39 0.26 -16.52
C GLN A 57 -0.64 -0.68 -15.91
N ALA A 58 -1.00 -1.71 -16.65
CA ALA A 58 -1.84 -2.79 -16.16
C ALA A 58 -1.24 -4.15 -16.54
N ALA A 59 -1.38 -5.12 -15.63
CA ALA A 59 -0.96 -6.49 -15.85
C ALA A 59 -2.13 -7.45 -15.60
N GLN A 60 -2.21 -8.53 -16.36
CA GLN A 60 -3.11 -9.64 -16.15
C GLN A 60 -2.29 -10.85 -15.72
N ILE A 61 -2.62 -11.43 -14.57
CA ILE A 61 -1.95 -12.61 -14.03
C ILE A 61 -2.91 -13.79 -14.08
N ALA A 62 -2.44 -14.98 -14.41
CA ALA A 62 -3.23 -16.20 -14.35
C ALA A 62 -3.48 -16.61 -12.88
N ASP A 63 -4.33 -17.62 -12.69
CA ASP A 63 -4.57 -18.18 -11.38
C ASP A 63 -3.26 -18.68 -10.75
N PRO A 64 -3.07 -18.44 -9.44
CA PRO A 64 -1.83 -18.79 -8.77
C PRO A 64 -1.69 -20.30 -8.59
N PRO A 65 -0.45 -20.79 -8.43
CA PRO A 65 -0.23 -22.15 -7.94
C PRO A 65 -1.00 -22.44 -6.66
N ALA A 66 -1.56 -23.65 -6.57
CA ALA A 66 -2.47 -24.02 -5.48
C ALA A 66 -1.81 -24.09 -4.10
N GLU A 67 -0.49 -24.19 -4.04
CA GLU A 67 0.32 -24.28 -2.82
C GLU A 67 0.58 -22.93 -2.15
N LEU A 68 0.41 -21.81 -2.85
CA LEU A 68 0.70 -20.49 -2.31
C LEU A 68 -0.34 -20.04 -1.29
N SER A 69 0.12 -19.39 -0.24
CA SER A 69 -0.72 -18.62 0.69
C SER A 69 -1.24 -17.35 0.00
N VAL A 70 -2.26 -16.73 0.60
CA VAL A 70 -2.83 -15.46 0.08
C VAL A 70 -1.76 -14.36 0.00
N ASP A 71 -0.89 -14.28 1.01
CA ASP A 71 0.18 -13.28 1.06
C ASP A 71 1.25 -13.52 0.00
N GLU A 72 1.62 -14.79 -0.23
CA GLU A 72 2.54 -15.16 -1.30
C GLU A 72 1.95 -14.86 -2.68
N VAL A 73 0.67 -15.12 -2.91
CA VAL A 73 -0.03 -14.73 -4.16
C VAL A 73 0.06 -13.23 -4.38
N ARG A 74 -0.22 -12.42 -3.35
CA ARG A 74 -0.11 -10.96 -3.44
C ARG A 74 1.29 -10.54 -3.89
N VAL A 75 2.31 -11.15 -3.31
CA VAL A 75 3.71 -10.82 -3.60
C VAL A 75 4.16 -11.32 -4.97
N THR A 76 3.86 -12.57 -5.32
CA THR A 76 4.24 -13.14 -6.64
C THR A 76 3.59 -12.37 -7.79
N ASP A 77 2.34 -11.97 -7.65
CA ASP A 77 1.63 -11.17 -8.65
C ASP A 77 2.31 -9.82 -8.89
N VAL A 78 2.67 -9.12 -7.81
CA VAL A 78 3.34 -7.82 -7.92
C VAL A 78 4.75 -7.96 -8.50
N ILE A 79 5.50 -8.99 -8.14
CA ILE A 79 6.83 -9.25 -8.73
C ILE A 79 6.70 -9.53 -10.22
N ALA A 80 5.74 -10.39 -10.63
CA ALA A 80 5.50 -10.69 -12.04
C ALA A 80 5.12 -9.43 -12.83
N ALA A 81 4.22 -8.59 -12.28
CA ALA A 81 3.83 -7.32 -12.88
C ALA A 81 5.02 -6.35 -13.03
N ASN A 82 5.89 -6.26 -12.02
CA ASN A 82 7.11 -5.45 -12.07
C ASN A 82 8.09 -5.95 -13.14
N LEU A 83 8.31 -7.27 -13.22
CA LEU A 83 9.18 -7.87 -14.25
C LEU A 83 8.70 -7.53 -15.66
N LEU A 84 7.39 -7.65 -15.92
CA LEU A 84 6.78 -7.28 -17.18
C LEU A 84 6.96 -5.79 -17.49
N ALA A 85 6.63 -4.94 -16.52
CA ALA A 85 6.67 -3.49 -16.66
C ALA A 85 8.11 -2.97 -16.86
N SER A 86 9.09 -3.52 -16.14
CA SER A 86 10.51 -3.17 -16.30
C SER A 86 11.04 -3.49 -17.70
N GLY A 87 10.52 -4.52 -18.33
CA GLY A 87 10.86 -4.92 -19.70
C GLY A 87 10.35 -3.97 -20.79
N THR A 88 9.44 -3.04 -20.46
CA THR A 88 8.89 -2.06 -21.44
C THR A 88 9.82 -0.88 -21.73
N GLY A 89 10.88 -0.70 -20.96
CA GLY A 89 11.74 0.48 -21.04
C GLY A 89 11.12 1.73 -20.39
N ASP A 90 10.07 1.58 -19.59
CA ASP A 90 9.47 2.70 -18.84
C ASP A 90 10.51 3.35 -17.92
N PRO A 91 10.76 4.68 -18.04
CA PRO A 91 11.72 5.40 -17.21
C PRO A 91 11.54 5.24 -15.69
N LEU A 92 10.32 4.94 -15.22
CA LEU A 92 10.08 4.64 -13.80
C LEU A 92 10.91 3.46 -13.29
N TYR A 93 11.18 2.47 -14.15
CA TYR A 93 11.94 1.27 -13.80
C TYR A 93 13.45 1.41 -14.03
N GLN A 94 13.92 2.54 -14.58
CA GLN A 94 15.34 2.79 -14.88
C GLN A 94 16.13 3.41 -13.72
N GLN A 95 15.55 3.47 -12.52
CA GLN A 95 16.11 4.17 -11.35
C GLN A 95 17.13 3.34 -10.54
N GLY A 96 17.78 2.35 -11.14
CA GLY A 96 18.82 1.53 -10.49
C GLY A 96 18.29 0.56 -9.42
N ARG A 97 16.98 0.32 -9.37
CA ARG A 97 16.34 -0.69 -8.50
C ARG A 97 16.26 -2.04 -9.20
N PRO A 98 16.14 -3.15 -8.43
CA PRO A 98 15.84 -4.45 -9.01
C PRO A 98 14.55 -4.41 -9.84
N PRO A 99 14.48 -5.14 -10.98
CA PRO A 99 13.29 -5.17 -11.83
C PRO A 99 12.05 -5.77 -11.13
N THR A 100 12.25 -6.43 -10.01
CA THR A 100 11.19 -6.99 -9.14
C THR A 100 10.59 -5.95 -8.19
N ALA A 101 11.24 -4.79 -8.02
CA ALA A 101 10.79 -3.76 -7.09
C ALA A 101 9.83 -2.77 -7.77
N THR A 102 8.78 -2.41 -7.06
CA THR A 102 7.84 -1.36 -7.50
C THR A 102 8.54 0.00 -7.51
N PRO A 103 8.34 0.84 -8.54
CA PRO A 103 8.90 2.19 -8.59
C PRO A 103 8.48 3.05 -7.39
N GLU A 104 9.33 4.00 -7.03
CA GLU A 104 9.06 4.92 -5.92
C GLU A 104 7.79 5.75 -6.17
N GLY A 105 6.96 5.90 -5.13
CA GLY A 105 5.68 6.60 -5.19
C GLY A 105 4.57 5.84 -5.91
N TRP A 106 4.79 4.57 -6.28
CA TRP A 106 3.81 3.74 -7.00
C TRP A 106 3.51 2.46 -6.23
N THR A 107 2.35 1.88 -6.51
CA THR A 107 1.94 0.56 -6.01
C THR A 107 1.15 -0.20 -7.07
N TRP A 108 1.25 -1.51 -7.06
CA TRP A 108 0.36 -2.37 -7.82
C TRP A 108 -0.86 -2.71 -6.97
N THR A 109 -2.04 -2.28 -7.41
CA THR A 109 -3.30 -2.62 -6.78
C THR A 109 -4.04 -3.66 -7.60
N HIS A 110 -4.56 -4.70 -6.96
CA HIS A 110 -5.41 -5.70 -7.62
C HIS A 110 -6.80 -5.11 -7.85
N GLU A 111 -7.31 -5.27 -9.07
CA GLU A 111 -8.70 -5.01 -9.37
C GLU A 111 -9.59 -6.04 -8.65
N ALA A 112 -10.62 -5.57 -7.97
CA ALA A 112 -11.52 -6.45 -7.26
C ALA A 112 -12.18 -7.50 -8.17
N ARG A 113 -12.19 -8.75 -7.72
CA ARG A 113 -12.77 -9.91 -8.41
C ARG A 113 -12.11 -10.27 -9.73
N SER A 114 -10.92 -9.79 -9.97
CA SER A 114 -10.13 -10.15 -11.15
C SER A 114 -8.67 -10.42 -10.77
N ARG A 115 -7.93 -10.97 -11.71
CA ARG A 115 -6.47 -11.15 -11.59
C ARG A 115 -5.72 -10.05 -12.32
N ARG A 116 -6.35 -8.90 -12.52
CA ARG A 116 -5.73 -7.72 -13.11
C ARG A 116 -5.14 -6.82 -12.01
N LEU A 117 -3.98 -6.27 -12.30
CA LEU A 117 -3.32 -5.29 -11.44
C LEU A 117 -3.15 -3.98 -12.20
N PHE A 118 -3.24 -2.87 -11.47
CA PHE A 118 -2.96 -1.54 -11.96
C PHE A 118 -1.79 -0.93 -11.21
N LEU A 119 -0.80 -0.38 -11.93
CA LEU A 119 0.26 0.43 -11.34
C LEU A 119 -0.26 1.85 -11.15
N VAL A 120 -0.50 2.23 -9.91
CA VAL A 120 -1.10 3.51 -9.53
C VAL A 120 -0.23 4.25 -8.51
N PRO A 121 -0.39 5.58 -8.34
CA PRO A 121 0.26 6.30 -7.25
C PRO A 121 -0.08 5.70 -5.88
N ALA A 122 0.95 5.52 -5.04
CA ALA A 122 0.80 4.86 -3.75
C ALA A 122 -0.10 5.65 -2.79
N GLU A 123 0.01 6.99 -2.81
CA GLU A 123 -0.83 7.86 -1.99
C GLU A 123 -2.31 7.80 -2.39
N LEU A 124 -2.60 7.62 -3.68
CA LEU A 124 -3.98 7.46 -4.16
C LEU A 124 -4.60 6.18 -3.59
N ASN A 125 -3.88 5.07 -3.71
CA ASN A 125 -4.33 3.79 -3.18
C ASN A 125 -4.45 3.81 -1.66
N GLY A 126 -3.44 4.32 -0.95
CA GLY A 126 -3.39 4.31 0.50
C GLY A 126 -4.34 5.31 1.18
N SER A 127 -4.63 6.45 0.54
CA SER A 127 -5.56 7.45 1.09
C SER A 127 -7.02 7.05 0.94
N PHE A 128 -7.33 6.20 -0.05
CA PHE A 128 -8.71 5.76 -0.30
C PHE A 128 -9.00 4.47 0.44
N ARG A 129 -9.80 4.55 1.53
CA ARG A 129 -10.17 3.36 2.30
C ARG A 129 -10.98 2.39 1.44
N HIS A 130 -10.52 1.16 1.29
CA HIS A 130 -11.19 0.10 0.53
C HIS A 130 -10.65 -1.26 0.94
N HIS A 131 -11.36 -2.33 0.57
CA HIS A 131 -10.73 -3.65 0.57
C HIS A 131 -9.81 -3.77 -0.65
N GLY A 132 -8.60 -4.26 -0.43
CA GLY A 132 -7.70 -4.62 -1.53
C GLY A 132 -8.31 -5.72 -2.41
N GLY A 133 -7.92 -5.75 -3.69
CA GLY A 133 -8.50 -6.68 -4.65
C GLY A 133 -8.26 -8.15 -4.30
N VAL A 134 -7.17 -8.47 -3.61
CA VAL A 134 -6.85 -9.83 -3.14
C VAL A 134 -7.89 -10.36 -2.15
N ALA A 135 -8.48 -9.49 -1.31
CA ALA A 135 -9.58 -9.88 -0.42
C ALA A 135 -10.79 -10.49 -1.16
N THR A 136 -10.95 -10.13 -2.43
CA THR A 136 -12.09 -10.56 -3.26
C THR A 136 -11.82 -11.85 -4.04
N LEU A 137 -10.57 -12.32 -4.04
CA LEU A 137 -10.21 -13.60 -4.65
C LEU A 137 -10.61 -14.73 -3.71
N GLN A 138 -11.15 -15.82 -4.29
CA GLN A 138 -11.56 -16.99 -3.51
C GLN A 138 -10.33 -17.87 -3.19
N LEU A 139 -9.36 -17.33 -2.48
CA LEU A 139 -8.15 -18.05 -2.08
C LEU A 139 -8.33 -18.70 -0.72
N ASP A 140 -7.68 -19.85 -0.53
CA ASP A 140 -7.66 -20.56 0.75
C ASP A 140 -6.75 -19.82 1.74
N ARG A 141 -7.35 -19.11 2.69
CA ARG A 141 -6.66 -18.33 3.73
C ARG A 141 -6.07 -19.20 4.85
N SER A 142 -6.33 -20.51 4.87
CA SER A 142 -5.76 -21.43 5.87
C SER A 142 -4.34 -21.89 5.53
N LYS A 143 -3.86 -21.63 4.33
CA LYS A 143 -2.53 -22.07 3.88
C LYS A 143 -1.42 -21.27 4.55
N THR A 144 -0.40 -21.98 5.00
CA THR A 144 0.78 -21.40 5.62
C THR A 144 1.81 -20.86 4.62
N GLY A 145 1.76 -21.37 3.37
CA GLY A 145 2.64 -20.92 2.30
C GLY A 145 4.08 -21.48 2.37
N LEU A 146 4.89 -21.06 1.38
CA LEU A 146 6.24 -21.58 1.16
C LEU A 146 7.34 -20.79 1.89
N TRP A 147 7.09 -19.51 2.22
CA TRP A 147 8.13 -18.66 2.81
C TRP A 147 8.37 -18.86 4.31
N HIS A 148 7.63 -19.76 4.94
CA HIS A 148 7.91 -20.17 6.33
C HIS A 148 9.06 -21.17 6.46
N GLU A 149 9.63 -21.62 5.34
CA GLU A 149 10.71 -22.60 5.30
C GLU A 149 12.07 -21.91 5.19
N GLY A 150 12.74 -21.67 6.29
CA GLY A 150 14.15 -21.27 6.33
C GLY A 150 14.47 -20.06 7.20
N MET A 151 15.75 -19.90 7.56
CA MET A 151 16.28 -18.69 8.19
C MET A 151 16.63 -17.69 7.09
N LEU A 152 16.01 -16.49 7.14
CA LEU A 152 16.26 -15.40 6.21
C LEU A 152 16.97 -14.26 6.93
N ASP A 153 17.89 -13.60 6.24
CA ASP A 153 18.65 -12.49 6.81
C ASP A 153 17.81 -11.21 6.86
N PRO A 154 17.91 -10.42 7.94
CA PRO A 154 17.30 -9.10 8.02
C PRO A 154 17.80 -8.17 6.91
N VAL A 155 16.89 -7.36 6.36
CA VAL A 155 17.22 -6.39 5.30
C VAL A 155 17.59 -5.06 5.91
N ALA A 156 18.72 -4.48 5.49
CA ALA A 156 19.14 -3.14 5.87
C ALA A 156 18.30 -2.08 5.16
N PHE A 157 18.25 -0.87 5.76
CA PHE A 157 17.53 0.28 5.20
C PHE A 157 18.46 1.21 4.43
N GLU A 158 18.04 1.60 3.26
CA GLU A 158 18.59 2.74 2.51
C GLU A 158 18.15 4.05 3.16
N ARG A 159 19.00 5.08 3.09
CA ARG A 159 18.75 6.39 3.66
C ARG A 159 18.36 7.38 2.56
N SER A 160 17.27 8.12 2.77
CA SER A 160 16.96 9.28 1.95
C SER A 160 17.83 10.50 2.33
N GLY A 161 18.17 10.59 3.61
CA GLY A 161 18.96 11.67 4.19
C GLY A 161 19.16 11.45 5.68
N SER A 162 19.40 12.55 6.39
CA SER A 162 19.39 12.62 7.85
C SER A 162 18.55 13.81 8.29
N VAL A 163 17.86 13.68 9.40
CA VAL A 163 17.07 14.76 10.00
C VAL A 163 17.89 15.39 11.14
N PRO A 164 18.31 16.67 10.99
CA PRO A 164 19.00 17.41 12.06
C PRO A 164 18.13 17.53 13.30
N GLU A 165 18.78 17.74 14.45
CA GLU A 165 18.09 17.78 15.75
C GLU A 165 17.06 18.92 15.83
N ASP A 166 17.34 20.08 15.28
CA ASP A 166 16.42 21.22 15.23
C ASP A 166 15.15 20.90 14.41
N ALA A 167 15.31 20.23 13.28
CA ALA A 167 14.19 19.78 12.46
C ALA A 167 13.38 18.68 13.18
N MET A 168 14.04 17.80 13.94
CA MET A 168 13.38 16.78 14.74
C MET A 168 12.55 17.41 15.87
N LEU A 169 13.09 18.40 16.57
CA LEU A 169 12.37 19.14 17.62
C LEU A 169 11.17 19.92 17.03
N GLN A 170 11.33 20.49 15.84
CA GLN A 170 10.24 21.15 15.13
C GLN A 170 9.13 20.13 14.77
N LEU A 171 9.49 18.96 14.26
CA LEU A 171 8.55 17.87 13.98
C LEU A 171 7.77 17.45 15.23
N GLU A 172 8.47 17.18 16.36
CA GLU A 172 7.84 16.78 17.61
C GLU A 172 6.91 17.89 18.16
N SER A 173 7.29 19.16 17.97
CA SER A 173 6.42 20.31 18.29
C SER A 173 5.16 20.35 17.43
N GLN A 174 5.26 20.07 16.15
CA GLN A 174 4.10 20.01 15.22
C GLN A 174 3.17 18.83 15.55
N LEU A 175 3.74 17.68 15.90
CA LEU A 175 2.99 16.49 16.30
C LEU A 175 2.35 16.63 17.69
N GLY A 176 2.91 17.50 18.56
CA GLY A 176 2.46 17.71 19.93
C GLY A 176 2.89 16.60 20.92
N PHE A 177 3.85 15.76 20.54
CA PHE A 177 4.42 14.73 21.40
C PHE A 177 5.85 14.38 20.97
N GLN A 178 6.61 13.74 21.88
CA GLN A 178 7.94 13.21 21.56
C GLN A 178 7.82 11.84 20.88
N LEU A 179 8.59 11.62 19.82
CA LEU A 179 8.63 10.35 19.13
C LEU A 179 9.27 9.26 20.01
N PRO A 180 8.78 8.02 19.97
CA PRO A 180 9.42 6.88 20.62
C PRO A 180 10.88 6.73 20.20
N VAL A 181 11.76 6.44 21.16
CA VAL A 181 13.22 6.54 21.01
C VAL A 181 13.77 5.76 19.81
N SER A 182 13.33 4.52 19.58
CA SER A 182 13.79 3.69 18.48
C SER A 182 13.38 4.28 17.12
N TYR A 183 12.14 4.73 16.97
CA TYR A 183 11.65 5.36 15.73
C TYR A 183 12.31 6.73 15.50
N ARG A 184 12.45 7.55 16.54
CA ARG A 184 13.15 8.85 16.47
C ARG A 184 14.58 8.68 15.95
N ARG A 185 15.31 7.67 16.48
CA ARG A 185 16.67 7.34 16.02
C ARG A 185 16.69 6.89 14.54
N PHE A 186 15.76 6.03 14.16
CA PHE A 186 15.60 5.60 12.78
C PHE A 186 15.35 6.79 11.85
N LEU A 187 14.37 7.62 12.17
CA LEU A 187 13.99 8.78 11.37
C LEU A 187 15.15 9.80 11.27
N ALA A 188 15.85 10.07 12.39
CA ALA A 188 17.02 10.94 12.39
C ALA A 188 18.14 10.45 11.46
N GLY A 189 18.35 9.14 11.41
CA GLY A 189 19.43 8.54 10.62
C GLY A 189 19.07 8.26 9.15
N THR A 190 17.78 8.21 8.80
CA THR A 190 17.34 7.74 7.47
C THR A 190 16.39 8.69 6.74
N ASP A 191 15.75 9.61 7.45
CA ASP A 191 14.66 10.46 6.93
C ASP A 191 13.59 9.61 6.22
N GLY A 192 13.00 8.63 6.94
CA GLY A 192 12.02 7.70 6.41
C GLY A 192 12.62 6.70 5.42
N GLY A 193 13.63 5.95 5.83
CA GLY A 193 14.33 4.98 4.99
C GLY A 193 13.44 3.94 4.32
N ARG A 194 13.99 3.23 3.35
CA ARG A 194 13.35 2.07 2.70
C ARG A 194 14.26 0.84 2.80
N PRO A 195 13.72 -0.39 2.74
CA PRO A 195 14.56 -1.57 2.62
C PRO A 195 15.42 -1.52 1.33
N LEU A 196 16.69 -1.93 1.42
CA LEU A 196 17.61 -1.98 0.26
C LEU A 196 17.12 -2.90 -0.86
N SER A 197 16.36 -3.93 -0.50
CA SER A 197 15.64 -4.82 -1.40
C SER A 197 14.23 -5.04 -0.84
N PRO A 198 13.25 -5.49 -1.65
CA PRO A 198 11.96 -5.87 -1.12
C PRO A 198 12.11 -6.84 0.05
N ALA A 199 11.50 -6.50 1.18
CA ALA A 199 11.58 -7.26 2.42
C ALA A 199 10.20 -7.68 2.88
N VAL A 200 10.07 -8.92 3.32
CA VAL A 200 8.81 -9.47 3.83
C VAL A 200 8.82 -9.51 5.36
N ASN A 201 7.68 -9.19 5.96
CA ASN A 201 7.40 -9.54 7.34
C ASN A 201 6.72 -10.90 7.36
N LEU A 202 7.40 -11.94 7.85
CA LEU A 202 6.90 -13.32 7.81
C LEU A 202 5.68 -13.54 8.72
N GLN A 203 5.47 -12.69 9.72
CA GLN A 203 4.34 -12.81 10.65
C GLN A 203 3.01 -12.41 9.99
N CYS A 204 3.03 -11.40 9.12
CA CYS A 204 1.83 -10.82 8.52
C CYS A 204 1.82 -10.85 7.00
N GLY A 205 2.90 -11.31 6.37
CA GLY A 205 2.95 -11.51 4.92
C GLY A 205 3.05 -10.25 4.06
N PHE A 206 3.07 -9.05 4.62
CA PHE A 206 3.24 -7.84 3.82
C PHE A 206 4.67 -7.68 3.33
N VAL A 207 4.85 -6.94 2.25
CA VAL A 207 6.17 -6.59 1.72
C VAL A 207 6.40 -5.08 1.81
N ALA A 208 7.53 -4.72 2.42
CA ALA A 208 8.06 -3.38 2.43
C ALA A 208 9.11 -3.23 1.32
N ASP A 209 8.89 -2.31 0.39
CA ASP A 209 9.81 -2.01 -0.72
C ASP A 209 9.85 -0.53 -1.09
N GLY A 210 8.99 0.28 -0.47
CA GLY A 210 8.92 1.73 -0.60
C GLY A 210 9.57 2.48 0.56
N TRP A 211 9.64 3.80 0.42
CA TRP A 211 10.03 4.71 1.47
C TRP A 211 8.95 4.77 2.55
N LEU A 212 9.37 4.72 3.81
CA LEU A 212 8.53 5.13 4.93
C LEU A 212 8.42 6.66 4.94
N PHE A 213 7.41 7.19 5.62
CA PHE A 213 7.20 8.64 5.70
C PHE A 213 8.40 9.33 6.36
N GLY A 214 8.84 10.42 5.76
CA GLY A 214 9.98 11.22 6.20
C GLY A 214 9.58 12.62 6.63
N VAL A 215 10.57 13.43 7.00
CA VAL A 215 10.38 14.82 7.46
C VAL A 215 10.61 15.81 6.33
N ARG A 216 11.50 15.47 5.39
CA ARG A 216 11.99 16.38 4.35
C ARG A 216 11.64 15.86 2.95
N ARG A 217 10.38 15.49 2.77
CA ARG A 217 9.88 14.95 1.51
C ARG A 217 9.38 16.05 0.59
N SER A 218 9.65 15.91 -0.70
CA SER A 218 9.11 16.79 -1.73
C SER A 218 7.64 16.52 -2.03
N ASP A 219 7.20 15.27 -1.85
CA ASP A 219 5.80 14.88 -1.95
C ASP A 219 5.15 14.97 -0.57
N PRO A 220 4.12 15.81 -0.38
CA PRO A 220 3.40 15.95 0.88
C PRO A 220 2.87 14.62 1.44
N HIS A 221 2.39 13.72 0.58
CA HIS A 221 1.86 12.41 1.04
C HIS A 221 2.94 11.40 1.46
N GLN A 222 4.22 11.75 1.30
CA GLN A 222 5.35 11.03 1.87
C GLN A 222 5.96 11.78 3.07
N GLU A 223 5.45 12.96 3.39
CA GLU A 223 5.84 13.74 4.55
C GLU A 223 5.00 13.29 5.75
N LEU A 224 5.67 13.01 6.87
CA LEU A 224 5.06 12.34 8.03
C LEU A 224 3.86 13.09 8.61
N VAL A 225 3.96 14.42 8.78
CA VAL A 225 2.88 15.22 9.37
C VAL A 225 1.70 15.30 8.41
N TYR A 226 1.97 15.64 7.15
CA TYR A 226 0.92 15.80 6.14
C TYR A 226 0.19 14.47 5.87
N ALA A 227 0.94 13.37 5.71
CA ALA A 227 0.34 12.05 5.50
C ALA A 227 -0.62 11.67 6.64
N ASN A 228 -0.25 11.96 7.90
CA ASN A 228 -1.12 11.70 9.04
C ASN A 228 -2.32 12.66 9.12
N GLN A 229 -2.19 13.90 8.64
CA GLN A 229 -3.34 14.79 8.50
C GLN A 229 -4.32 14.29 7.44
N ALA A 230 -3.82 13.79 6.31
CA ALA A 230 -4.65 13.18 5.26
C ALA A 230 -5.33 11.88 5.70
N LEU A 231 -4.74 11.17 6.66
CA LEU A 231 -5.25 9.91 7.23
C LEU A 231 -5.98 10.08 8.57
N PHE A 232 -6.43 11.30 8.89
CA PHE A 232 -6.94 11.67 10.23
C PHE A 232 -8.11 10.82 10.73
N ASP A 233 -8.90 10.23 9.86
CA ASP A 233 -10.06 9.40 10.17
C ASP A 233 -9.74 7.88 10.17
N ARG A 234 -8.52 7.50 9.79
CA ARG A 234 -8.13 6.09 9.66
C ARG A 234 -7.77 5.46 11.01
N PHE A 235 -7.04 6.20 11.84
CA PHE A 235 -6.55 5.71 13.13
C PHE A 235 -6.87 6.72 14.23
N THR A 236 -6.90 6.22 15.50
CA THR A 236 -7.06 7.11 16.66
C THR A 236 -5.76 7.89 16.92
N GLU A 237 -5.84 8.96 17.74
CA GLU A 237 -4.69 9.76 18.16
C GLU A 237 -3.62 8.97 18.94
N GLU A 238 -3.84 7.70 19.26
CA GLU A 238 -2.85 6.82 19.87
C GLU A 238 -1.85 6.27 18.86
N PHE A 239 -2.14 6.38 17.56
CA PHE A 239 -1.35 5.81 16.48
C PHE A 239 -0.92 6.85 15.46
N LEU A 240 0.30 6.69 14.95
CA LEU A 240 0.90 7.51 13.90
C LEU A 240 1.21 6.59 12.71
N ALA A 241 0.64 6.85 11.56
CA ALA A 241 1.02 6.16 10.33
C ALA A 241 2.46 6.52 9.97
N VAL A 242 3.28 5.52 9.66
CA VAL A 242 4.71 5.69 9.37
C VAL A 242 5.12 5.27 7.97
N GLY A 243 4.22 4.67 7.21
CA GLY A 243 4.47 4.33 5.80
C GLY A 243 3.47 3.37 5.21
N TYR A 244 3.39 3.40 3.87
CA TYR A 244 2.67 2.40 3.10
C TYR A 244 3.55 1.17 2.88
N VAL A 245 2.94 0.00 2.92
CA VAL A 245 3.54 -1.28 2.54
C VAL A 245 2.61 -2.00 1.58
N ARG A 246 3.08 -3.00 0.87
CA ARG A 246 2.20 -3.78 0.00
C ARG A 246 1.19 -4.55 0.83
N GLY A 247 -0.07 -4.29 0.58
CA GLY A 247 -1.21 -4.87 1.29
C GLY A 247 -1.65 -4.08 2.51
N GLY A 248 -1.12 -2.86 2.75
CA GLY A 248 -1.61 -2.06 3.85
C GLY A 248 -0.68 -0.97 4.35
N MET A 249 -0.67 -0.75 5.66
CA MET A 249 0.00 0.39 6.28
C MET A 249 0.68 0.03 7.59
N LEU A 250 1.83 0.65 7.84
CA LEU A 250 2.52 0.57 9.13
C LEU A 250 2.11 1.74 10.01
N VAL A 251 1.81 1.44 11.26
CA VAL A 251 1.49 2.45 12.28
C VAL A 251 2.30 2.23 13.55
N LEU A 252 2.68 3.32 14.18
CA LEU A 252 3.46 3.37 15.41
C LEU A 252 2.55 3.79 16.55
N LYS A 253 2.56 3.08 17.67
CA LYS A 253 1.82 3.50 18.85
C LYS A 253 2.58 4.62 19.57
N ILE A 254 1.91 5.76 19.78
CA ILE A 254 2.50 6.99 20.32
C ILE A 254 1.91 7.44 21.65
N ARG A 255 0.78 6.85 22.07
CA ARG A 255 0.12 7.14 23.36
C ARG A 255 -0.43 5.87 23.99
N GLY A 256 -0.75 5.94 25.28
CA GLY A 256 -1.31 4.82 26.05
C GLY A 256 -0.26 3.81 26.53
N SER A 257 -0.64 2.56 26.66
CA SER A 257 0.28 1.46 26.94
C SER A 257 1.08 1.06 25.69
N ASP A 258 2.24 0.44 25.86
CA ASP A 258 3.08 -0.08 24.79
C ASP A 258 3.52 0.97 23.75
N VAL A 259 3.74 2.22 24.17
CA VAL A 259 4.28 3.29 23.33
C VAL A 259 5.59 2.84 22.68
N GLY A 260 5.69 3.05 21.37
CA GLY A 260 6.82 2.63 20.54
C GLY A 260 6.59 1.33 19.78
N SER A 261 5.57 0.54 20.13
CA SER A 261 5.22 -0.67 19.40
C SER A 261 4.77 -0.37 17.97
N VAL A 262 5.12 -1.26 17.03
CA VAL A 262 4.77 -1.15 15.61
C VAL A 262 3.65 -2.12 15.28
N TRP A 263 2.70 -1.64 14.48
CA TRP A 263 1.51 -2.39 14.10
C TRP A 263 1.31 -2.33 12.60
N TYR A 264 0.60 -3.31 12.08
CA TYR A 264 0.23 -3.42 10.66
C TYR A 264 -1.29 -3.37 10.53
N PHE A 265 -1.75 -2.56 9.58
CA PHE A 265 -3.13 -2.54 9.09
C PHE A 265 -3.17 -3.24 7.74
N ASP A 266 -3.97 -4.30 7.62
CA ASP A 266 -4.14 -5.06 6.38
C ASP A 266 -5.33 -4.50 5.58
N ASP A 267 -5.08 -3.95 4.40
CA ASP A 267 -6.12 -3.45 3.48
C ASP A 267 -7.01 -4.57 2.92
N ASP A 268 -6.57 -5.83 3.01
CA ASP A 268 -7.34 -6.99 2.60
C ASP A 268 -8.12 -7.66 3.75
N ASP A 269 -8.14 -7.05 4.95
CA ASP A 269 -8.90 -7.61 6.07
C ASP A 269 -10.41 -7.49 5.82
N VAL A 270 -11.04 -8.64 5.53
CA VAL A 270 -12.48 -8.72 5.26
C VAL A 270 -13.37 -8.31 6.44
N ARG A 271 -12.79 -8.14 7.64
CA ARG A 271 -13.47 -7.63 8.82
C ARG A 271 -13.61 -6.10 8.78
N ASP A 272 -12.80 -5.38 7.97
CA ASP A 272 -12.97 -3.95 7.77
C ASP A 272 -14.29 -3.67 7.07
N ARG A 273 -15.09 -2.77 7.62
CA ARG A 273 -16.44 -2.46 7.14
C ARG A 273 -16.73 -0.97 7.31
N ASP A 274 -17.65 -0.44 6.52
CA ASP A 274 -18.11 0.95 6.57
C ASP A 274 -18.49 1.44 7.97
N SER A 275 -19.08 0.57 8.78
CA SER A 275 -19.53 0.91 10.13
C SER A 275 -18.39 1.01 11.15
N ARG A 276 -17.15 0.68 10.77
CA ARG A 276 -16.02 0.77 11.68
C ARG A 276 -15.47 2.20 11.72
N ASP A 277 -15.44 2.73 12.93
CA ASP A 277 -14.70 3.96 13.23
C ASP A 277 -13.21 3.68 13.49
N ALA A 278 -12.42 4.72 13.62
CA ALA A 278 -10.99 4.62 13.89
C ALA A 278 -10.67 3.80 15.16
N ALA A 279 -11.51 3.88 16.19
CA ALA A 279 -11.32 3.13 17.43
C ALA A 279 -11.51 1.62 17.21
N SER A 280 -12.55 1.23 16.49
CA SER A 280 -12.80 -0.16 16.11
C SER A 280 -11.68 -0.71 15.22
N VAL A 281 -11.19 0.08 14.25
CA VAL A 281 -10.03 -0.29 13.42
C VAL A 281 -8.81 -0.55 14.29
N CYS A 282 -8.47 0.39 15.17
CA CYS A 282 -7.28 0.26 16.01
C CYS A 282 -7.36 -0.91 17.00
N ASN A 283 -8.55 -1.20 17.54
CA ASN A 283 -8.71 -2.25 18.55
C ASN A 283 -8.85 -3.66 17.96
N GLU A 284 -9.36 -3.79 16.74
CA GLU A 284 -9.78 -5.08 16.21
C GLU A 284 -9.01 -5.54 14.97
N LEU A 285 -8.45 -4.58 14.20
CA LEU A 285 -7.81 -4.89 12.92
C LEU A 285 -6.30 -4.73 12.94
N LEU A 286 -5.74 -3.88 13.81
CA LEU A 286 -4.29 -3.71 13.89
C LEU A 286 -3.62 -4.96 14.45
N ILE A 287 -2.58 -5.41 13.76
CA ILE A 287 -1.76 -6.56 14.13
C ILE A 287 -0.41 -6.05 14.63
N ARG A 288 -0.06 -6.38 15.87
CA ARG A 288 1.24 -6.00 16.45
C ARG A 288 2.37 -6.79 15.79
N ILE A 289 3.37 -6.11 15.25
CA ILE A 289 4.49 -6.69 14.50
C ILE A 289 5.87 -6.34 15.04
N GLY A 290 5.95 -5.54 16.10
CA GLY A 290 7.18 -5.22 16.80
C GLY A 290 6.93 -4.59 18.16
N ASN A 291 7.79 -4.86 19.13
CA ASN A 291 7.74 -4.24 20.45
C ASN A 291 8.22 -2.78 20.41
N ASP A 292 9.11 -2.50 19.48
CA ASP A 292 9.57 -1.17 19.10
C ASP A 292 10.03 -1.18 17.64
N PHE A 293 10.50 -0.05 17.12
CA PHE A 293 10.87 0.05 15.72
C PHE A 293 12.13 -0.75 15.36
N ASP A 294 13.07 -0.93 16.29
CA ASP A 294 14.24 -1.77 16.04
C ASP A 294 13.86 -3.26 15.99
N ASP A 295 12.91 -3.66 16.83
CA ASP A 295 12.37 -5.02 16.83
C ASP A 295 11.65 -5.30 15.52
N PHE A 296 10.78 -4.40 15.09
CA PHE A 296 10.13 -4.47 13.77
C PHE A 296 11.15 -4.60 12.62
N ALA A 297 12.16 -3.73 12.59
CA ALA A 297 13.15 -3.70 11.51
C ALA A 297 13.93 -5.03 11.40
N ARG A 298 14.19 -5.72 12.52
CA ARG A 298 14.84 -7.03 12.52
C ARG A 298 13.97 -8.15 11.96
N HIS A 299 12.65 -7.98 11.95
CA HIS A 299 11.71 -8.98 11.41
C HIS A 299 11.37 -8.73 9.94
N LEU A 300 11.96 -7.72 9.30
CA LEU A 300 11.93 -7.56 7.85
C LEU A 300 13.09 -8.32 7.23
N VAL A 301 12.79 -9.39 6.52
CA VAL A 301 13.77 -10.30 5.92
C VAL A 301 13.68 -10.28 4.40
N ALA A 302 14.77 -10.65 3.72
CA ALA A 302 14.78 -10.72 2.26
C ALA A 302 13.67 -11.66 1.75
N LEU A 303 13.10 -11.33 0.59
CA LEU A 303 12.13 -12.23 -0.04
C LEU A 303 12.78 -13.59 -0.34
N PRO A 304 12.11 -14.71 -0.01
CA PRO A 304 12.59 -16.03 -0.38
C PRO A 304 12.81 -16.14 -1.89
N GLN A 305 13.95 -16.70 -2.29
CA GLN A 305 14.29 -16.88 -3.71
C GLN A 305 13.22 -17.64 -4.48
N GLN A 306 12.59 -18.63 -3.85
CA GLN A 306 11.51 -19.42 -4.45
C GLN A 306 10.31 -18.56 -4.89
N ILE A 307 9.96 -17.52 -4.14
CA ILE A 307 8.88 -16.59 -4.50
C ILE A 307 9.24 -15.82 -5.78
N GLN A 308 10.49 -15.40 -5.90
CA GLN A 308 10.98 -14.75 -7.12
C GLN A 308 10.98 -15.70 -8.31
N GLU A 309 11.45 -16.94 -8.13
CA GLU A 309 11.48 -17.98 -9.17
C GLU A 309 10.08 -18.30 -9.70
N ILE A 310 9.07 -18.39 -8.84
CA ILE A 310 7.67 -18.59 -9.24
C ILE A 310 7.18 -17.42 -10.11
N SER A 311 7.48 -16.18 -9.72
CA SER A 311 7.09 -14.99 -10.47
C SER A 311 7.77 -14.91 -11.83
N GLU A 312 9.07 -15.22 -11.90
CA GLU A 312 9.83 -15.28 -13.14
C GLU A 312 9.29 -16.36 -14.07
N ALA A 313 8.98 -17.54 -13.53
CA ALA A 313 8.39 -18.63 -14.28
C ALA A 313 7.00 -18.25 -14.85
N ALA A 314 6.17 -17.53 -14.08
CA ALA A 314 4.87 -17.05 -14.55
C ALA A 314 5.01 -16.12 -15.76
N VAL A 315 5.99 -15.21 -15.74
CA VAL A 315 6.28 -14.32 -16.88
C VAL A 315 6.81 -15.10 -18.07
N GLN A 316 7.79 -16.00 -17.88
CA GLN A 316 8.41 -16.78 -18.96
C GLN A 316 7.41 -17.73 -19.65
N GLN A 317 6.47 -18.29 -18.92
CA GLN A 317 5.45 -19.21 -19.42
C GLN A 317 4.21 -18.51 -20.00
N GLY A 318 4.17 -17.18 -19.96
CA GLY A 318 3.04 -16.39 -20.45
C GLY A 318 1.80 -16.41 -19.55
N PHE A 319 1.96 -16.82 -18.28
CA PHE A 319 0.90 -16.74 -17.25
C PHE A 319 0.71 -15.33 -16.70
N ALA A 320 1.60 -14.41 -17.06
CA ALA A 320 1.49 -13.00 -16.80
C ALA A 320 1.74 -12.21 -18.07
N SER A 321 0.95 -11.15 -18.31
CA SER A 321 1.06 -10.30 -19.51
C SER A 321 0.66 -8.86 -19.18
N LEU A 322 1.23 -7.89 -19.90
CA LEU A 322 0.76 -6.51 -19.83
C LEU A 322 -0.54 -6.36 -20.62
N VAL A 323 -1.44 -5.55 -20.06
CA VAL A 323 -2.69 -5.15 -20.72
C VAL A 323 -2.41 -3.87 -21.48
N THR A 324 -2.52 -3.92 -22.82
CA THR A 324 -2.16 -2.81 -23.70
C THR A 324 -3.35 -2.04 -24.25
N ASP A 325 -4.56 -2.57 -24.10
CA ASP A 325 -5.82 -2.06 -24.67
C ASP A 325 -6.69 -1.30 -23.66
N VAL A 326 -6.12 -0.89 -22.55
CA VAL A 326 -6.84 -0.06 -21.57
C VAL A 326 -6.86 1.39 -22.06
N GLU A 327 -8.01 1.82 -22.56
CA GLU A 327 -8.25 3.16 -23.14
C GLU A 327 -7.85 4.32 -22.19
N TYR A 328 -7.78 4.06 -20.88
CA TYR A 328 -7.65 5.06 -19.84
C TYR A 328 -6.27 5.12 -19.18
N LEU A 329 -5.33 4.24 -19.51
CA LEU A 329 -4.01 4.24 -18.87
C LEU A 329 -3.32 5.59 -18.98
N GLY A 330 -3.05 6.21 -17.84
CA GLY A 330 -2.35 7.48 -17.72
C GLY A 330 -3.14 8.70 -18.22
N SER A 331 -4.38 8.55 -18.70
CA SER A 331 -5.15 9.66 -19.27
C SER A 331 -5.54 10.74 -18.27
N ALA A 332 -5.64 10.38 -17.00
CA ALA A 332 -6.01 11.27 -15.90
C ALA A 332 -4.84 11.61 -14.96
N LEU A 333 -3.63 11.08 -15.23
CA LEU A 333 -2.46 11.39 -14.39
C LEU A 333 -2.13 12.88 -14.45
N PRO A 334 -1.78 13.48 -13.30
CA PRO A 334 -1.22 14.81 -13.26
C PRO A 334 0.01 14.93 -14.19
N PRO A 335 0.30 16.13 -14.73
CA PRO A 335 1.37 16.30 -15.72
C PRO A 335 2.76 15.81 -15.26
N HIS A 336 3.05 15.87 -13.95
CA HIS A 336 4.33 15.42 -13.39
C HIS A 336 4.42 13.88 -13.27
N LEU A 337 3.29 13.19 -13.31
CA LEU A 337 3.20 11.72 -13.29
C LEU A 337 2.87 11.15 -14.68
N ALA A 338 2.43 11.99 -15.61
CA ALA A 338 2.02 11.54 -16.93
C ALA A 338 3.23 11.08 -17.73
N PHE A 339 3.09 9.93 -18.38
CA PHE A 339 4.05 9.45 -19.35
C PHE A 339 3.94 10.32 -20.62
N ARG A 340 5.01 11.03 -20.98
CA ARG A 340 5.09 11.63 -22.32
C ARG A 340 5.43 10.50 -23.28
N ARG A 341 4.43 10.05 -24.06
CA ARG A 341 4.70 9.23 -25.25
C ARG A 341 5.51 10.09 -26.19
N HIS A 342 6.75 9.71 -26.46
CA HIS A 342 7.55 10.24 -27.55
C HIS A 342 7.26 9.44 -28.82
#